data_5c4fdee27e245e3e3f35ae75a89fe07a
#
_entry.id   5c4fdee27e245e3e3f35ae75a89fe07a
#
_cell.length_a   1.000
_cell.length_b   1.000
_cell.length_c   1.000
_cell.angle_alpha   90.00
_cell.angle_beta   90.00
_cell.angle_gamma   90.00
#
_symmetry.space_group_name_H-M   'P 1'
#
loop_
_entity.id
_entity.type
_entity.pdbx_description
1 polymer ?
#
loop_
_entity_poly.entity_id
_entity_poly.type
_entity_poly.pdbx_seq_one_letter_code
_entity_poly.pdbx_strand_id
1 'polypeptide(L)'
;VNDKYLQAEIPQQKEKVVVQSGRLVDFKNQTMLFRAFIKVHEKHPDYILKLYGPDSGDGTREKLEEIIRQNHAEEYMLLMGGSDELQRELPKAEIYAFSSDYEGMPNALLEAMTLGMPVVATDCPCGGPATVIENGVNGILIPVGDEKAMTENINRLIEDEELREESLKTIKMQRKLFTGLFIIVLVALL
;
A
#
# COMPACT_ATOMS: atom_id res chain seq x y z
N VAL A 1 -9.63 9.71 -6.76
CA VAL A 1 -10.05 8.74 -5.74
C VAL A 1 -11.57 8.76 -5.67
N ASN A 2 -12.19 7.58 -5.59
CA ASN A 2 -13.65 7.44 -5.51
C ASN A 2 -14.16 7.87 -4.12
N ASP A 3 -15.35 8.48 -4.05
CA ASP A 3 -15.99 8.97 -2.81
C ASP A 3 -16.11 7.88 -1.73
N LYS A 4 -16.25 6.61 -2.12
CA LYS A 4 -16.30 5.48 -1.18
C LYS A 4 -15.07 5.38 -0.26
N TYR A 5 -13.88 5.81 -0.73
CA TYR A 5 -12.67 5.84 0.09
C TYR A 5 -12.64 7.04 1.06
N LEU A 6 -13.24 8.17 0.65
CA LEU A 6 -13.38 9.35 1.50
C LEU A 6 -14.36 9.12 2.67
N GLN A 7 -15.36 8.26 2.47
CA GLN A 7 -16.41 7.95 3.44
C GLN A 7 -16.13 6.66 4.23
N ALA A 8 -15.03 5.96 3.94
CA ALA A 8 -14.71 4.70 4.57
C ALA A 8 -14.45 4.87 6.09
N GLU A 9 -14.96 3.94 6.87
CA GLU A 9 -14.64 3.82 8.29
C GLU A 9 -13.22 3.30 8.46
N ILE A 10 -12.46 3.95 9.34
CA ILE A 10 -11.10 3.55 9.68
C ILE A 10 -11.15 2.85 11.05
N PRO A 11 -10.87 1.54 11.14
CA PRO A 11 -10.86 0.82 12.40
C PRO A 11 -9.85 1.42 13.37
N GLN A 12 -10.20 1.46 14.66
CA GLN A 12 -9.28 1.90 15.71
C GLN A 12 -8.15 0.88 15.93
N GLN A 13 -8.50 -0.40 15.86
CA GLN A 13 -7.54 -1.49 15.97
C GLN A 13 -7.26 -2.05 14.58
N LYS A 14 -5.99 -2.15 14.23
CA LYS A 14 -5.51 -2.68 12.97
C LYS A 14 -5.10 -4.14 13.10
N GLU A 15 -5.19 -4.87 12.00
CA GLU A 15 -4.63 -6.21 11.87
C GLU A 15 -3.14 -6.11 11.52
N LYS A 16 -2.33 -7.04 12.01
CA LYS A 16 -0.91 -7.18 11.64
C LYS A 16 -0.76 -7.66 10.20
N VAL A 17 -1.15 -6.79 9.29
CA VAL A 17 -1.22 -7.04 7.86
C VAL A 17 -0.46 -5.96 7.11
N VAL A 18 0.40 -6.41 6.20
CA VAL A 18 0.88 -5.60 5.08
C VAL A 18 -0.02 -5.89 3.89
N VAL A 19 -0.50 -4.87 3.20
CA VAL A 19 -1.43 -5.04 2.08
C VAL A 19 -0.94 -4.31 0.83
N GLN A 20 -1.22 -4.87 -0.33
CA GLN A 20 -1.15 -4.21 -1.63
C GLN A 20 -2.45 -4.46 -2.39
N SER A 21 -2.86 -3.49 -3.22
CA SER A 21 -3.97 -3.65 -4.15
C SER A 21 -3.57 -3.24 -5.57
N GLY A 22 -4.04 -4.01 -6.56
CA GLY A 22 -3.78 -3.77 -7.97
C GLY A 22 -3.80 -5.06 -8.77
N ARG A 23 -4.08 -4.97 -10.07
CA ARG A 23 -4.03 -6.13 -10.97
C ARG A 23 -2.70 -6.88 -10.83
N LEU A 24 -2.76 -8.20 -10.90
CA LEU A 24 -1.56 -9.02 -10.98
C LEU A 24 -1.00 -8.88 -12.40
N VAL A 25 0.08 -8.12 -12.53
CA VAL A 25 0.71 -7.81 -13.81
C VAL A 25 2.18 -7.47 -13.59
N ASP A 26 3.04 -7.83 -14.52
CA ASP A 26 4.50 -7.84 -14.37
C ASP A 26 5.07 -6.50 -13.89
N PHE A 27 4.65 -5.38 -14.48
CA PHE A 27 5.18 -4.05 -14.12
C PHE A 27 4.75 -3.55 -12.72
N LYS A 28 3.81 -4.22 -12.05
CA LYS A 28 3.47 -3.98 -10.64
C LYS A 28 4.50 -4.58 -9.69
N ASN A 29 5.37 -5.45 -10.21
CA ASN A 29 6.49 -6.08 -9.51
C ASN A 29 6.12 -6.64 -8.11
N GLN A 30 4.93 -7.27 -8.04
CA GLN A 30 4.49 -7.93 -6.80
C GLN A 30 5.45 -9.04 -6.38
N THR A 31 6.19 -9.63 -7.32
CA THR A 31 7.22 -10.64 -7.06
C THR A 31 8.34 -10.08 -6.17
N MET A 32 8.75 -8.82 -6.36
CA MET A 32 9.72 -8.13 -5.49
C MET A 32 9.15 -7.98 -4.07
N LEU A 33 7.90 -7.52 -3.93
CA LEU A 33 7.24 -7.40 -2.63
C LEU A 33 7.15 -8.75 -1.92
N PHE A 34 6.81 -9.82 -2.65
CA PHE A 34 6.71 -11.17 -2.07
C PHE A 34 8.05 -11.65 -1.52
N ARG A 35 9.14 -11.49 -2.27
CA ARG A 35 10.49 -11.83 -1.78
C ARG A 35 10.92 -10.98 -0.59
N ALA A 36 10.60 -9.68 -0.61
CA ALA A 36 10.85 -8.80 0.51
C ALA A 36 10.06 -9.23 1.76
N PHE A 37 8.79 -9.61 1.60
CA PHE A 37 7.93 -9.97 2.71
C PHE A 37 8.32 -11.29 3.38
N ILE A 38 8.89 -12.25 2.66
CA ILE A 38 9.46 -13.46 3.28
C ILE A 38 10.46 -13.06 4.38
N LYS A 39 11.35 -12.11 4.10
CA LYS A 39 12.33 -11.61 5.06
C LYS A 39 11.70 -10.80 6.19
N VAL A 40 10.59 -10.10 5.91
CA VAL A 40 9.80 -9.42 6.95
C VAL A 40 9.18 -10.44 7.88
N HIS A 41 8.56 -11.49 7.35
CA HIS A 41 7.89 -12.52 8.14
C HIS A 41 8.89 -13.35 8.99
N GLU A 42 10.11 -13.61 8.51
CA GLU A 42 11.17 -14.22 9.31
C GLU A 42 11.43 -13.45 10.62
N LYS A 43 11.33 -12.12 10.58
CA LYS A 43 11.54 -11.24 11.74
C LYS A 43 10.25 -11.00 12.54
N HIS A 44 9.12 -10.92 11.86
CA HIS A 44 7.79 -10.63 12.41
C HIS A 44 6.79 -11.72 11.99
N PRO A 45 6.84 -12.92 12.60
CA PRO A 45 6.05 -14.09 12.17
C PRO A 45 4.54 -13.95 12.42
N ASP A 46 4.12 -12.94 13.10
CA ASP A 46 2.72 -12.59 13.35
C ASP A 46 2.11 -11.64 12.29
N TYR A 47 2.93 -11.15 11.34
CA TYR A 47 2.46 -10.37 10.21
C TYR A 47 2.20 -11.25 9.00
N ILE A 48 1.13 -10.90 8.26
CA ILE A 48 0.78 -11.53 6.98
C ILE A 48 0.74 -10.52 5.86
N LEU A 49 0.93 -10.97 4.62
CA LEU A 49 0.76 -10.18 3.40
C LEU A 49 -0.54 -10.55 2.72
N LYS A 50 -1.38 -9.55 2.42
CA LYS A 50 -2.58 -9.71 1.59
C LYS A 50 -2.42 -8.94 0.28
N LEU A 51 -2.59 -9.61 -0.85
CA LEU A 51 -2.56 -9.00 -2.18
C LEU A 51 -3.94 -9.09 -2.82
N TYR A 52 -4.58 -7.93 -3.02
CA TYR A 52 -5.87 -7.80 -3.69
C TYR A 52 -5.68 -7.40 -5.15
N GLY A 53 -6.32 -8.11 -6.05
CA GLY A 53 -6.36 -7.74 -7.45
C GLY A 53 -6.72 -8.92 -8.35
N PRO A 54 -7.37 -8.63 -9.48
CA PRO A 54 -7.65 -9.65 -10.47
C PRO A 54 -6.36 -10.06 -11.19
N ASP A 55 -6.32 -11.29 -11.63
CA ASP A 55 -5.29 -11.79 -12.52
C ASP A 55 -5.43 -11.16 -13.91
N SER A 56 -4.31 -10.73 -14.51
CA SER A 56 -4.27 -10.21 -15.89
C SER A 56 -4.00 -11.29 -16.93
N GLY A 57 -3.63 -12.52 -16.51
CA GLY A 57 -3.30 -13.61 -17.41
C GLY A 57 -1.94 -13.50 -18.08
N ASP A 58 -1.01 -12.71 -17.54
CA ASP A 58 0.35 -12.52 -18.07
C ASP A 58 1.40 -13.44 -17.42
N GLY A 59 0.95 -14.39 -16.58
CA GLY A 59 1.82 -15.30 -15.85
C GLY A 59 2.33 -14.76 -14.51
N THR A 60 1.90 -13.56 -14.11
CA THR A 60 2.30 -12.97 -12.81
C THR A 60 1.75 -13.77 -11.64
N ARG A 61 0.50 -14.22 -11.74
CA ARG A 61 -0.13 -15.05 -10.70
C ARG A 61 0.67 -16.32 -10.43
N GLU A 62 1.03 -17.04 -11.48
CA GLU A 62 1.80 -18.28 -11.39
C GLU A 62 3.17 -18.06 -10.76
N LYS A 63 3.84 -16.94 -11.08
CA LYS A 63 5.10 -16.55 -10.44
C LYS A 63 4.93 -16.32 -8.93
N LEU A 64 3.84 -15.68 -8.51
CA LEU A 64 3.55 -15.43 -7.09
C LEU A 64 3.22 -16.73 -6.35
N GLU A 65 2.37 -17.58 -6.92
CA GLU A 65 2.04 -18.91 -6.37
C GLU A 65 3.30 -19.78 -6.23
N GLU A 66 4.21 -19.71 -7.19
CA GLU A 66 5.49 -20.43 -7.12
C GLU A 66 6.39 -19.91 -5.97
N ILE A 67 6.46 -18.58 -5.75
CA ILE A 67 7.20 -18.01 -4.63
C ILE A 67 6.59 -18.47 -3.31
N ILE A 68 5.27 -18.45 -3.16
CA ILE A 68 4.56 -18.93 -1.98
C ILE A 68 4.94 -20.40 -1.70
N ARG A 69 4.80 -21.26 -2.71
CA ARG A 69 5.05 -22.69 -2.59
C ARG A 69 6.52 -23.02 -2.24
N GLN A 70 7.46 -22.35 -2.88
CA GLN A 70 8.91 -22.57 -2.64
C GLN A 70 9.35 -22.16 -1.24
N ASN A 71 8.63 -21.24 -0.60
CA ASN A 71 8.96 -20.72 0.73
C ASN A 71 7.98 -21.19 1.82
N HIS A 72 7.08 -22.15 1.51
CA HIS A 72 6.05 -22.64 2.43
C HIS A 72 5.26 -21.50 3.10
N ALA A 73 4.85 -20.50 2.27
CA ALA A 73 4.31 -19.22 2.72
C ALA A 73 2.77 -19.15 2.63
N GLU A 74 2.08 -20.28 2.44
CA GLU A 74 0.64 -20.37 2.21
C GLU A 74 -0.19 -19.78 3.36
N GLU A 75 0.33 -19.83 4.59
CA GLU A 75 -0.38 -19.34 5.76
C GLU A 75 -0.24 -17.82 5.97
N TYR A 76 0.79 -17.19 5.38
CA TYR A 76 1.07 -15.78 5.64
C TYR A 76 1.19 -14.90 4.39
N MET A 77 1.10 -15.45 3.17
CA MET A 77 1.07 -14.70 1.91
C MET A 77 -0.16 -15.08 1.10
N LEU A 78 -1.16 -14.19 1.10
CA LEU A 78 -2.50 -14.48 0.63
C LEU A 78 -2.84 -13.71 -0.65
N LEU A 79 -3.16 -14.43 -1.71
CA LEU A 79 -3.74 -13.89 -2.95
C LEU A 79 -5.26 -13.82 -2.81
N MET A 80 -5.78 -12.62 -2.57
CA MET A 80 -7.19 -12.39 -2.22
C MET A 80 -8.12 -12.30 -3.44
N GLY A 81 -7.55 -12.18 -4.65
CA GLY A 81 -8.33 -11.90 -5.85
C GLY A 81 -8.88 -10.48 -5.92
N GLY A 82 -9.78 -10.23 -6.87
CA GLY A 82 -10.47 -8.94 -6.99
C GLY A 82 -11.50 -8.74 -5.89
N SER A 83 -11.69 -7.48 -5.44
CA SER A 83 -12.72 -7.12 -4.45
C SER A 83 -13.34 -5.77 -4.79
N ASP A 84 -14.65 -5.67 -4.68
CA ASP A 84 -15.41 -4.41 -4.82
C ASP A 84 -15.48 -3.61 -3.49
N GLU A 85 -15.01 -4.23 -2.39
CA GLU A 85 -15.07 -3.69 -1.02
C GLU A 85 -13.70 -3.26 -0.49
N LEU A 86 -12.72 -2.94 -1.37
CA LEU A 86 -11.36 -2.55 -0.97
C LEU A 86 -11.34 -1.39 0.04
N GLN A 87 -12.29 -0.45 -0.05
CA GLN A 87 -12.43 0.65 0.92
C GLN A 87 -12.75 0.18 2.35
N ARG A 88 -13.22 -1.06 2.53
CA ARG A 88 -13.46 -1.70 3.83
C ARG A 88 -12.35 -2.66 4.24
N GLU A 89 -11.68 -3.26 3.26
CA GLU A 89 -10.64 -4.25 3.51
C GLU A 89 -9.28 -3.62 3.79
N LEU A 90 -8.87 -2.66 2.94
CA LEU A 90 -7.56 -2.01 3.07
C LEU A 90 -7.36 -1.35 4.45
N PRO A 91 -8.31 -0.56 5.00
CA PRO A 91 -8.07 0.14 6.26
C PRO A 91 -7.95 -0.76 7.48
N LYS A 92 -8.23 -2.07 7.37
CA LYS A 92 -7.97 -3.03 8.45
C LYS A 92 -6.47 -3.31 8.61
N ALA A 93 -5.70 -3.20 7.54
CA ALA A 93 -4.26 -3.46 7.56
C ALA A 93 -3.46 -2.30 8.18
N GLU A 94 -2.33 -2.60 8.77
CA GLU A 94 -1.42 -1.60 9.36
C GLU A 94 -0.61 -0.85 8.33
N ILE A 95 -0.14 -1.51 7.27
CA ILE A 95 0.83 -0.98 6.31
C ILE A 95 0.36 -1.26 4.89
N TYR A 96 0.52 -0.28 4.01
CA TYR A 96 0.34 -0.44 2.58
C TYR A 96 1.70 -0.45 1.88
N ALA A 97 1.98 -1.49 1.10
CA ALA A 97 3.18 -1.60 0.27
C ALA A 97 2.84 -1.39 -1.21
N PHE A 98 3.67 -0.66 -1.92
CA PHE A 98 3.50 -0.37 -3.33
C PHE A 98 4.81 -0.63 -4.07
N SER A 99 4.83 -1.63 -4.94
CA SER A 99 6.05 -2.21 -5.54
C SER A 99 6.24 -1.93 -7.03
N SER A 100 5.40 -1.12 -7.65
CA SER A 100 5.38 -0.94 -9.11
C SER A 100 6.70 -0.42 -9.66
N ASP A 101 7.11 -0.96 -10.80
CA ASP A 101 8.28 -0.48 -11.56
C ASP A 101 7.94 0.75 -12.42
N TYR A 102 6.68 0.93 -12.74
CA TYR A 102 6.19 2.02 -13.58
C TYR A 102 4.74 2.38 -13.24
N GLU A 103 4.46 3.68 -13.04
CA GLU A 103 3.10 4.22 -12.85
C GLU A 103 3.02 5.67 -13.31
N GLY A 104 1.95 6.00 -14.01
CA GLY A 104 1.58 7.38 -14.24
C GLY A 104 0.86 7.96 -13.01
N MET A 105 -0.43 7.72 -12.87
CA MET A 105 -1.20 8.09 -11.67
C MET A 105 -1.46 6.83 -10.83
N PRO A 106 -0.84 6.69 -9.66
CA PRO A 106 -0.95 5.48 -8.85
C PRO A 106 -2.25 5.48 -8.02
N ASN A 107 -3.41 5.22 -8.64
CA ASN A 107 -4.73 5.30 -7.98
C ASN A 107 -4.78 4.46 -6.70
N ALA A 108 -4.24 3.23 -6.72
CA ALA A 108 -4.24 2.36 -5.55
C ALA A 108 -3.44 2.94 -4.38
N LEU A 109 -2.32 3.62 -4.66
CA LEU A 109 -1.55 4.34 -3.64
C LEU A 109 -2.35 5.53 -3.09
N LEU A 110 -2.98 6.32 -3.96
CA LEU A 110 -3.85 7.44 -3.56
C LEU A 110 -5.03 6.97 -2.69
N GLU A 111 -5.61 5.83 -3.01
CA GLU A 111 -6.69 5.20 -2.23
C GLU A 111 -6.19 4.82 -0.84
N ALA A 112 -5.03 4.15 -0.74
CA ALA A 112 -4.42 3.78 0.53
C ALA A 112 -4.07 5.02 1.39
N MET A 113 -3.48 6.05 0.79
CA MET A 113 -3.20 7.31 1.47
C MET A 113 -4.50 8.01 1.93
N THR A 114 -5.55 7.99 1.11
CA THR A 114 -6.87 8.55 1.50
C THR A 114 -7.46 7.81 2.70
N LEU A 115 -7.22 6.51 2.83
CA LEU A 115 -7.59 5.71 4.00
C LEU A 115 -6.70 5.97 5.23
N GLY A 116 -5.68 6.81 5.10
CA GLY A 116 -4.77 7.12 6.19
C GLY A 116 -3.82 5.97 6.51
N MET A 117 -3.41 5.19 5.51
CA MET A 117 -2.48 4.08 5.74
C MET A 117 -1.03 4.55 5.66
N PRO A 118 -0.15 4.13 6.58
CA PRO A 118 1.30 4.25 6.39
C PRO A 118 1.72 3.52 5.12
N VAL A 119 2.55 4.16 4.29
CA VAL A 119 2.92 3.60 2.98
C VAL A 119 4.42 3.47 2.79
N VAL A 120 4.85 2.37 2.17
CA VAL A 120 6.16 2.21 1.53
C VAL A 120 5.92 2.04 0.04
N ALA A 121 6.50 2.89 -0.79
CA ALA A 121 6.26 2.89 -2.22
C ALA A 121 7.56 3.03 -3.02
N THR A 122 7.62 2.36 -4.16
CA THR A 122 8.70 2.57 -5.14
C THR A 122 8.59 3.95 -5.77
N ASP A 123 9.72 4.65 -5.89
CA ASP A 123 9.85 5.90 -6.65
C ASP A 123 10.01 5.58 -8.14
N CYS A 124 8.92 5.13 -8.75
CA CYS A 124 8.97 4.66 -10.12
C CYS A 124 8.93 5.81 -11.14
N PRO A 125 9.49 5.58 -12.36
CA PRO A 125 9.49 6.55 -13.45
C PRO A 125 8.10 7.10 -13.77
N CYS A 126 8.07 8.30 -14.36
CA CYS A 126 6.93 9.19 -14.52
C CYS A 126 6.49 9.90 -13.22
N GLY A 127 7.12 9.60 -12.07
CA GLY A 127 7.01 10.38 -10.83
C GLY A 127 5.68 10.28 -10.12
N GLY A 128 4.79 9.35 -10.51
CA GLY A 128 3.47 9.23 -9.90
C GLY A 128 3.51 9.15 -8.35
N PRO A 129 4.26 8.22 -7.74
CA PRO A 129 4.41 8.16 -6.30
C PRO A 129 5.06 9.41 -5.69
N ALA A 130 6.14 9.94 -6.29
CA ALA A 130 6.84 11.12 -5.79
C ALA A 130 6.01 12.43 -5.90
N THR A 131 4.94 12.46 -6.69
CA THR A 131 4.04 13.62 -6.73
C THR A 131 3.09 13.68 -5.52
N VAL A 132 2.89 12.57 -4.82
CA VAL A 132 1.93 12.46 -3.72
C VAL A 132 2.58 12.10 -2.38
N ILE A 133 3.78 11.51 -2.41
CA ILE A 133 4.57 11.19 -1.23
C ILE A 133 5.69 12.22 -1.05
N GLU A 134 5.67 12.91 0.06
CA GLU A 134 6.81 13.63 0.62
C GLU A 134 7.59 12.65 1.51
N ASN A 135 8.74 12.18 0.99
CA ASN A 135 9.51 11.10 1.61
C ASN A 135 9.88 11.39 3.07
N GLY A 136 9.52 10.47 3.96
CA GLY A 136 9.74 10.58 5.41
C GLY A 136 8.73 11.45 6.15
N VAL A 137 7.73 12.03 5.46
CA VAL A 137 6.68 12.89 6.06
C VAL A 137 5.32 12.20 6.02
N ASN A 138 4.84 11.84 4.84
CA ASN A 138 3.54 11.18 4.66
C ASN A 138 3.64 9.79 4.03
N GLY A 139 4.85 9.26 3.89
CA GLY A 139 5.15 7.95 3.36
C GLY A 139 6.65 7.78 3.12
N ILE A 140 7.05 6.60 2.72
CA ILE A 140 8.44 6.26 2.45
C ILE A 140 8.58 5.91 0.97
N LEU A 141 9.49 6.62 0.27
CA LEU A 141 9.88 6.28 -1.10
C LEU A 141 11.17 5.46 -1.10
N ILE A 142 11.18 4.40 -1.90
CA ILE A 142 12.34 3.52 -2.10
C ILE A 142 12.68 3.40 -3.60
N PRO A 143 13.92 3.06 -3.97
CA PRO A 143 14.26 2.79 -5.35
C PRO A 143 13.44 1.64 -5.95
N VAL A 144 13.14 1.71 -7.25
CA VAL A 144 12.48 0.64 -8.00
C VAL A 144 13.32 -0.65 -7.94
N GLY A 145 12.66 -1.77 -7.68
CA GLY A 145 13.30 -3.08 -7.63
C GLY A 145 14.19 -3.33 -6.41
N ASP A 146 14.27 -2.39 -5.47
CA ASP A 146 15.09 -2.53 -4.26
C ASP A 146 14.34 -3.34 -3.19
N GLU A 147 14.44 -4.66 -3.30
CA GLU A 147 13.87 -5.63 -2.35
C GLU A 147 14.37 -5.39 -0.92
N LYS A 148 15.66 -5.03 -0.77
CA LYS A 148 16.24 -4.78 0.55
C LYS A 148 15.62 -3.53 1.19
N ALA A 149 15.51 -2.43 0.45
CA ALA A 149 14.87 -1.22 0.94
C ALA A 149 13.38 -1.46 1.27
N MET A 150 12.66 -2.27 0.48
CA MET A 150 11.27 -2.66 0.79
C MET A 150 11.20 -3.40 2.12
N THR A 151 12.05 -4.42 2.32
CA THR A 151 12.13 -5.19 3.57
C THR A 151 12.43 -4.29 4.77
N GLU A 152 13.48 -3.46 4.67
CA GLU A 152 13.94 -2.60 5.78
C GLU A 152 12.87 -1.58 6.19
N ASN A 153 12.18 -0.97 5.21
CA ASN A 153 11.19 0.06 5.52
C ASN A 153 9.84 -0.52 5.97
N ILE A 154 9.45 -1.72 5.53
CA ILE A 154 8.31 -2.43 6.14
C ILE A 154 8.64 -2.77 7.60
N ASN A 155 9.82 -3.35 7.88
CA ASN A 155 10.25 -3.63 9.25
C ASN A 155 10.26 -2.36 10.12
N ARG A 156 10.78 -1.25 9.60
CA ARG A 156 10.79 0.02 10.30
C ARG A 156 9.38 0.49 10.67
N LEU A 157 8.43 0.40 9.73
CA LEU A 157 7.03 0.76 10.02
C LEU A 157 6.38 -0.21 11.02
N ILE A 158 6.76 -1.49 11.06
CA ILE A 158 6.28 -2.45 12.06
C ILE A 158 6.81 -2.11 13.46
N GLU A 159 8.07 -1.75 13.58
CA GLU A 159 8.78 -1.55 14.84
C GLU A 159 8.58 -0.16 15.44
N ASP A 160 8.27 0.84 14.62
CA ASP A 160 8.15 2.24 15.01
C ASP A 160 6.68 2.70 14.92
N GLU A 161 5.96 2.56 16.04
CA GLU A 161 4.57 2.98 16.15
C GLU A 161 4.42 4.52 16.03
N GLU A 162 5.40 5.28 16.55
CA GLU A 162 5.38 6.74 16.48
C GLU A 162 5.48 7.21 15.03
N LEU A 163 6.36 6.61 14.24
CA LEU A 163 6.47 6.88 12.80
C LEU A 163 5.16 6.58 12.05
N ARG A 164 4.49 5.47 12.38
CA ARG A 164 3.18 5.16 11.79
C ARG A 164 2.13 6.21 12.15
N GLU A 165 2.09 6.63 13.41
CA GLU A 165 1.14 7.65 13.87
C GLU A 165 1.40 9.04 13.26
N GLU A 166 2.66 9.44 13.10
CA GLU A 166 3.02 10.71 12.46
C GLU A 166 2.58 10.74 11.00
N SER A 167 2.86 9.66 10.26
CA SER A 167 2.37 9.50 8.88
C SER A 167 0.84 9.60 8.81
N LEU A 168 0.13 8.96 9.72
CA LEU A 168 -1.33 9.02 9.84
C LEU A 168 -1.85 10.45 10.13
N LYS A 169 -1.20 11.18 11.02
CA LYS A 169 -1.57 12.57 11.38
C LYS A 169 -1.44 13.48 10.16
N THR A 170 -0.32 13.37 9.45
CA THR A 170 -0.04 14.18 8.26
C THR A 170 -1.05 13.91 7.15
N ILE A 171 -1.35 12.64 6.85
CA ILE A 171 -2.35 12.27 5.84
C ILE A 171 -3.74 12.76 6.22
N LYS A 172 -4.14 12.62 7.49
CA LYS A 172 -5.43 13.12 7.98
C LYS A 172 -5.55 14.65 7.88
N MET A 173 -4.46 15.36 8.13
CA MET A 173 -4.39 16.82 7.98
C MET A 173 -4.51 17.23 6.52
N GLN A 174 -3.78 16.58 5.61
CA GLN A 174 -3.89 16.82 4.17
C GLN A 174 -5.30 16.52 3.66
N ARG A 175 -5.92 15.41 4.08
CA ARG A 175 -7.31 15.08 3.74
C ARG A 175 -8.29 16.18 4.15
N LYS A 176 -8.16 16.76 5.36
CA LYS A 176 -9.00 17.87 5.83
C LYS A 176 -8.80 19.14 5.02
N LEU A 177 -7.56 19.43 4.61
CA LEU A 177 -7.25 20.60 3.78
C LEU A 177 -7.87 20.45 2.39
N PHE A 178 -7.77 19.29 1.76
CA PHE A 178 -8.38 19.04 0.44
C PHE A 178 -9.91 19.09 0.49
N THR A 179 -10.55 18.51 1.50
CA THR A 179 -12.02 18.61 1.65
C THR A 179 -12.45 20.04 2.00
N GLY A 180 -11.71 20.74 2.83
CA GLY A 180 -11.98 22.15 3.16
C GLY A 180 -11.81 23.09 1.97
N LEU A 181 -10.76 22.90 1.17
CA LEU A 181 -10.50 23.70 -0.04
C LEU A 181 -11.58 23.47 -1.11
N PHE A 182 -12.06 22.24 -1.26
CA PHE A 182 -13.14 21.89 -2.19
C PHE A 182 -14.47 22.55 -1.81
N ILE A 183 -14.76 22.63 -0.50
CA ILE A 183 -15.96 23.32 0.01
C ILE A 183 -15.84 24.84 -0.21
N ILE A 184 -14.67 25.44 0.01
CA ILE A 184 -14.43 26.87 -0.19
C ILE A 184 -14.57 27.24 -1.67
N VAL A 185 -14.03 26.44 -2.58
CA VAL A 185 -14.15 26.67 -4.03
C VAL A 185 -15.60 26.51 -4.49
N LEU A 186 -16.34 25.55 -3.95
CA LEU A 186 -17.76 25.34 -4.29
C LEU A 186 -18.64 26.49 -3.80
N VAL A 187 -18.38 27.03 -2.61
CA VAL A 187 -19.10 28.17 -2.04
C VAL A 187 -18.74 29.49 -2.74
N ALA A 188 -17.55 29.62 -3.29
CA ALA A 188 -17.12 30.80 -4.05
C ALA A 188 -17.66 30.83 -5.49
N LEU A 189 -18.21 29.71 -5.98
CA LEU A 189 -18.81 29.57 -7.31
C LEU A 189 -20.36 29.62 -7.30
N LEU A 190 -20.97 29.72 -6.12
CA LEU A 190 -22.41 29.96 -5.92
C LEU A 190 -22.68 31.41 -5.58
#